data_051792113f805404c71e4362ae728092
#
_entry.id   051792113f805404c71e4362ae728092
#
_cell.length_a   1.000
_cell.length_b   1.000
_cell.length_c   1.000
_cell.angle_alpha   90.00
_cell.angle_beta   90.00
_cell.angle_gamma   90.00
#
_symmetry.space_group_name_H-M   'P 1'
#
loop_
_entity.id
_entity.type
_entity.pdbx_description
1 polymer ?
#
loop_
_entity_poly.entity_id
_entity_poly.type
_entity_poly.pdbx_seq_one_letter_code
_entity_poly.pdbx_strand_id
1 'polypeptide(L)'
;ISVFNEQIGKGAMAFYLNKRDQIPGWEVTSVMLFIMFSEIFYLLIWATVGFALSRNSLPDIFGLIPYITLGGAAAFVLWILYFRKKILPENQLRNLQIVHAFKVATLKHYGLFFLFRSPALLAAVLVYTLALRLFGVDASFLSLLGYLPIIFFAAAVPTPMRATAITLWVILFPENEGQMAAFGFVQHNFFILFNALIGVVFWTRTQRELFGR
;
A
#
# COMPACT_ATOMS: atom_id res chain seq x y z
N ILE A 1 -1.86 -13.33 12.74
CA ILE A 1 -3.15 -12.62 12.58
C ILE A 1 -3.22 -11.95 11.22
N SER A 2 -2.19 -11.20 10.79
CA SER A 2 -2.13 -10.53 9.48
C SER A 2 -2.19 -11.49 8.27
N VAL A 3 -1.89 -12.78 8.48
CA VAL A 3 -1.99 -13.83 7.45
C VAL A 3 -3.42 -14.00 6.95
N PHE A 4 -4.40 -13.90 7.85
CA PHE A 4 -5.82 -14.05 7.50
C PHE A 4 -6.43 -12.73 6.99
N ASN A 5 -6.03 -11.62 7.58
CA ASN A 5 -6.51 -10.29 7.19
C ASN A 5 -5.51 -9.22 7.64
N GLU A 6 -5.00 -8.46 6.70
CA GLU A 6 -4.02 -7.39 6.96
C GLU A 6 -4.60 -6.29 7.87
N GLN A 7 -5.90 -6.01 7.76
CA GLN A 7 -6.56 -5.00 8.60
C GLN A 7 -6.63 -5.43 10.07
N ILE A 8 -6.88 -6.73 10.31
CA ILE A 8 -6.82 -7.29 11.66
C ILE A 8 -5.39 -7.21 12.21
N GLY A 9 -4.37 -7.41 11.36
CA GLY A 9 -2.97 -7.22 11.72
C GLY A 9 -2.65 -5.79 12.17
N LYS A 10 -3.18 -4.79 11.47
CA LYS A 10 -3.05 -3.37 11.85
C LYS A 10 -3.71 -3.07 13.19
N GLY A 11 -4.91 -3.61 13.43
CA GLY A 11 -5.59 -3.52 14.74
C GLY A 11 -4.80 -4.17 15.88
N ALA A 12 -4.22 -5.35 15.64
CA ALA A 12 -3.36 -6.03 16.59
C ALA A 12 -2.10 -5.21 16.92
N MET A 13 -1.52 -4.50 15.94
CA MET A 13 -0.40 -3.58 16.16
C MET A 13 -0.79 -2.41 17.08
N ALA A 14 -1.96 -1.82 16.88
CA ALA A 14 -2.47 -0.76 17.75
C ALA A 14 -2.63 -1.24 19.18
N PHE A 15 -3.19 -2.44 19.38
CA PHE A 15 -3.31 -3.08 20.68
C PHE A 15 -1.94 -3.35 21.32
N TYR A 16 -0.98 -3.88 20.55
CA TYR A 16 0.38 -4.14 21.02
C TYR A 16 1.07 -2.88 21.53
N LEU A 17 1.07 -1.80 20.73
CA LEU A 17 1.68 -0.52 21.09
C LEU A 17 0.99 0.12 22.31
N ASN A 18 -0.31 -0.01 22.41
CA ASN A 18 -1.04 0.48 23.58
C ASN A 18 -0.63 -0.27 24.87
N LYS A 19 -0.49 -1.60 24.79
CA LYS A 19 -0.11 -2.41 25.95
C LYS A 19 1.36 -2.22 26.37
N ARG A 20 2.27 -2.15 25.37
CA ARG A 20 3.71 -2.08 25.63
C ARG A 20 4.17 -0.67 25.97
N ASP A 21 3.80 0.28 25.13
CA ASP A 21 4.36 1.63 25.15
C ASP A 21 3.38 2.67 25.70
N GLN A 22 2.18 2.23 26.15
CA GLN A 22 1.07 3.07 26.67
C GLN A 22 0.59 4.13 25.67
N ILE A 23 0.83 3.91 24.36
CA ILE A 23 0.38 4.82 23.30
C ILE A 23 -1.13 4.62 23.12
N PRO A 24 -1.95 5.68 23.19
CA PRO A 24 -3.39 5.57 22.98
C PRO A 24 -3.73 4.92 21.64
N GLY A 25 -4.62 3.91 21.63
CA GLY A 25 -4.95 3.15 20.40
C GLY A 25 -5.51 4.05 19.28
N TRP A 26 -6.20 5.13 19.62
CA TRP A 26 -6.69 6.11 18.65
C TRP A 26 -5.54 6.87 17.93
N GLU A 27 -4.42 7.10 18.62
CA GLU A 27 -3.25 7.76 18.04
C GLU A 27 -2.59 6.86 17.01
N VAL A 28 -2.36 5.59 17.35
CA VAL A 28 -1.84 4.58 16.41
C VAL A 28 -2.77 4.45 15.21
N THR A 29 -4.08 4.36 15.43
CA THR A 29 -5.08 4.28 14.36
C THR A 29 -5.04 5.51 13.46
N SER A 30 -4.90 6.70 14.04
CA SER A 30 -4.80 7.96 13.29
C SER A 30 -3.58 7.98 12.37
N VAL A 31 -2.41 7.56 12.87
CA VAL A 31 -1.18 7.46 12.06
C VAL A 31 -1.34 6.41 10.96
N MET A 32 -1.94 5.26 11.25
CA MET A 32 -2.21 4.24 10.24
C MET A 32 -3.12 4.74 9.12
N LEU A 33 -4.20 5.45 9.46
CA LEU A 33 -5.07 6.07 8.46
C LEU A 33 -4.33 7.09 7.60
N PHE A 34 -3.48 7.92 8.23
CA PHE A 34 -2.63 8.87 7.53
C PHE A 34 -1.70 8.17 6.53
N ILE A 35 -1.03 7.08 6.94
CA ILE A 35 -0.16 6.29 6.07
C ILE A 35 -0.95 5.67 4.92
N MET A 36 -2.09 5.02 5.19
CA MET A 36 -2.92 4.39 4.17
C MET A 36 -3.42 5.40 3.12
N PHE A 37 -3.88 6.56 3.56
CA PHE A 37 -4.33 7.63 2.68
C PHE A 37 -3.19 8.18 1.82
N SER A 38 -2.03 8.42 2.44
CA SER A 38 -0.83 8.90 1.73
C SER A 38 -0.30 7.87 0.73
N GLU A 39 -0.44 6.56 1.03
CA GLU A 39 -0.03 5.47 0.15
C GLU A 39 -0.88 5.39 -1.12
N ILE A 40 -2.19 5.63 -1.03
CA ILE A 40 -3.07 5.68 -2.21
C ILE A 40 -2.56 6.73 -3.20
N PHE A 41 -2.31 7.94 -2.71
CA PHE A 41 -1.84 9.02 -3.55
C PHE A 41 -0.42 8.78 -4.09
N TYR A 42 0.45 8.24 -3.24
CA TYR A 42 1.80 7.82 -3.61
C TYR A 42 1.80 6.82 -4.78
N LEU A 43 0.96 5.78 -4.70
CA LEU A 43 0.85 4.77 -5.76
C LEU A 43 0.28 5.37 -7.05
N LEU A 44 -0.68 6.28 -6.99
CA LEU A 44 -1.22 6.98 -8.15
C LEU A 44 -0.15 7.83 -8.86
N ILE A 45 0.69 8.53 -8.12
CA ILE A 45 1.81 9.30 -8.71
C ILE A 45 2.75 8.37 -9.45
N TRP A 46 3.19 7.27 -8.82
CA TRP A 46 4.10 6.33 -9.46
C TRP A 46 3.47 5.59 -10.64
N ALA A 47 2.17 5.28 -10.60
CA ALA A 47 1.45 4.74 -11.75
C ALA A 47 1.46 5.74 -12.92
N THR A 48 1.29 7.03 -12.64
CA THR A 48 1.35 8.08 -13.67
C THR A 48 2.75 8.24 -14.24
N VAL A 49 3.79 8.18 -13.40
CA VAL A 49 5.19 8.20 -13.86
C VAL A 49 5.48 7.00 -14.75
N GLY A 50 5.09 5.80 -14.31
CA GLY A 50 5.23 4.57 -15.10
C GLY A 50 4.49 4.65 -16.43
N PHE A 51 3.25 5.15 -16.43
CA PHE A 51 2.49 5.39 -17.66
C PHE A 51 3.21 6.37 -18.60
N ALA A 52 3.70 7.48 -18.09
CA ALA A 52 4.40 8.48 -18.91
C ALA A 52 5.68 7.93 -19.55
N LEU A 53 6.39 7.04 -18.84
CA LEU A 53 7.65 6.43 -19.30
C LEU A 53 7.45 5.21 -20.22
N SER A 54 6.28 4.57 -20.18
CA SER A 54 6.02 3.29 -20.88
C SER A 54 4.69 3.28 -21.64
N ARG A 55 4.21 4.44 -22.06
CA ARG A 55 2.89 4.61 -22.70
C ARG A 55 2.61 3.61 -23.83
N ASN A 56 3.61 3.32 -24.66
CA ASN A 56 3.46 2.47 -25.84
C ASN A 56 3.40 0.96 -25.52
N SER A 57 3.78 0.56 -24.30
CA SER A 57 3.79 -0.83 -23.85
C SER A 57 2.69 -1.14 -22.82
N LEU A 58 1.84 -0.16 -22.51
CA LEU A 58 0.76 -0.31 -21.55
C LEU A 58 -0.59 -0.40 -22.27
N PRO A 59 -1.55 -1.20 -21.76
CA PRO A 59 -2.91 -1.24 -22.30
C PRO A 59 -3.58 0.14 -22.32
N ASP A 60 -4.45 0.39 -23.31
CA ASP A 60 -5.11 1.68 -23.51
C ASP A 60 -5.86 2.21 -22.29
N ILE A 61 -6.41 1.32 -21.47
CA ILE A 61 -7.11 1.68 -20.23
C ILE A 61 -6.21 2.47 -19.25
N PHE A 62 -4.88 2.30 -19.33
CA PHE A 62 -3.93 3.06 -18.52
C PHE A 62 -3.91 4.55 -18.87
N GLY A 63 -4.43 4.93 -20.05
CA GLY A 63 -4.65 6.33 -20.42
C GLY A 63 -5.57 7.10 -19.47
N LEU A 64 -6.36 6.40 -18.64
CA LEU A 64 -7.18 7.01 -17.59
C LEU A 64 -6.39 7.38 -16.33
N ILE A 65 -5.21 6.79 -16.11
CA ILE A 65 -4.42 6.97 -14.88
C ILE A 65 -4.06 8.45 -14.63
N PRO A 66 -3.55 9.23 -15.60
CA PRO A 66 -3.25 10.64 -15.37
C PRO A 66 -4.48 11.44 -14.92
N TYR A 67 -5.67 11.15 -15.47
CA TYR A 67 -6.91 11.83 -15.09
C TYR A 67 -7.36 11.45 -13.68
N ILE A 68 -7.27 10.16 -13.34
CA ILE A 68 -7.54 9.67 -11.98
C ILE A 68 -6.55 10.29 -10.98
N THR A 69 -5.29 10.39 -11.35
CA THR A 69 -4.25 11.00 -10.51
C THR A 69 -4.49 12.51 -10.33
N LEU A 70 -4.90 13.21 -11.37
CA LEU A 70 -5.24 14.64 -11.27
C LEU A 70 -6.45 14.85 -10.34
N GLY A 71 -7.51 14.05 -10.51
CA GLY A 71 -8.67 14.07 -9.61
C GLY A 71 -8.30 13.71 -8.16
N GLY A 72 -7.47 12.67 -7.99
CA GLY A 72 -6.91 12.28 -6.70
C GLY A 72 -6.05 13.37 -6.06
N ALA A 73 -5.22 14.06 -6.86
CA ALA A 73 -4.41 15.18 -6.38
C ALA A 73 -5.29 16.35 -5.91
N ALA A 74 -6.34 16.69 -6.66
CA ALA A 74 -7.30 17.71 -6.26
C ALA A 74 -7.99 17.32 -4.94
N ALA A 75 -8.48 16.08 -4.83
CA ALA A 75 -9.09 15.55 -3.60
C ALA A 75 -8.09 15.56 -2.42
N PHE A 76 -6.84 15.20 -2.66
CA PHE A 76 -5.77 15.21 -1.65
C PHE A 76 -5.47 16.62 -1.14
N VAL A 77 -5.37 17.59 -2.05
CA VAL A 77 -5.19 19.00 -1.67
C VAL A 77 -6.38 19.52 -0.87
N LEU A 78 -7.62 19.23 -1.32
CA LEU A 78 -8.84 19.60 -0.59
C LEU A 78 -8.87 18.96 0.80
N TRP A 79 -8.45 17.71 0.93
CA TRP A 79 -8.33 17.01 2.22
C TRP A 79 -7.35 17.69 3.16
N ILE A 80 -6.15 18.04 2.67
CA ILE A 80 -5.16 18.77 3.46
C ILE A 80 -5.71 20.15 3.90
N LEU A 81 -6.31 20.90 2.98
CA LEU A 81 -6.88 22.20 3.27
C LEU A 81 -8.03 22.12 4.29
N TYR A 82 -8.87 21.10 4.17
CA TYR A 82 -9.94 20.82 5.11
C TYR A 82 -9.44 20.61 6.53
N PHE A 83 -8.45 19.73 6.73
CA PHE A 83 -7.92 19.48 8.07
C PHE A 83 -7.09 20.62 8.62
N ARG A 84 -6.52 21.47 7.78
CA ARG A 84 -5.81 22.69 8.19
C ARG A 84 -6.73 23.88 8.48
N LYS A 85 -8.02 23.67 8.56
CA LYS A 85 -9.03 24.71 8.82
C LYS A 85 -9.06 25.86 7.80
N LYS A 86 -8.57 25.63 6.59
CA LYS A 86 -8.55 26.64 5.53
C LYS A 86 -9.84 26.68 4.70
N ILE A 87 -10.59 25.58 4.70
CA ILE A 87 -11.87 25.45 4.01
C ILE A 87 -12.87 24.77 4.93
N LEU A 88 -14.12 25.20 4.89
CA LEU A 88 -15.27 24.73 5.65
C LEU A 88 -15.15 24.96 7.18
N PRO A 89 -16.27 25.21 7.86
CA PRO A 89 -16.32 25.38 9.32
C PRO A 89 -16.00 24.07 10.05
N GLU A 90 -15.71 24.17 11.33
CA GLU A 90 -15.50 23.02 12.20
C GLU A 90 -16.75 22.14 12.24
N ASN A 91 -16.56 20.84 12.08
CA ASN A 91 -17.60 19.86 12.18
C ASN A 91 -17.13 18.64 13.03
N GLN A 92 -18.05 17.70 13.29
CA GLN A 92 -17.77 16.54 14.13
C GLN A 92 -16.60 15.69 13.59
N LEU A 93 -16.46 15.54 12.26
CA LEU A 93 -15.37 14.79 11.64
C LEU A 93 -13.99 15.33 12.00
N ARG A 94 -13.82 16.67 12.01
CA ARG A 94 -12.56 17.28 12.43
C ARG A 94 -12.24 16.99 13.91
N ASN A 95 -13.24 16.82 14.74
CA ASN A 95 -13.04 16.63 16.17
C ASN A 95 -12.77 15.17 16.55
N LEU A 96 -12.90 14.23 15.62
CA LEU A 96 -12.54 12.83 15.86
C LEU A 96 -11.03 12.69 16.16
N GLN A 97 -10.72 11.93 17.18
CA GLN A 97 -9.33 11.62 17.56
C GLN A 97 -8.61 10.82 16.49
N ILE A 98 -9.33 9.94 15.78
CA ILE A 98 -8.77 9.07 14.72
C ILE A 98 -8.25 9.83 13.50
N VAL A 99 -8.56 11.12 13.33
CA VAL A 99 -8.01 11.98 12.26
C VAL A 99 -6.94 12.95 12.75
N HIS A 100 -6.47 12.79 13.98
CA HIS A 100 -5.49 13.68 14.60
C HIS A 100 -4.22 13.84 13.77
N ALA A 101 -3.68 12.74 13.22
CA ALA A 101 -2.48 12.76 12.39
C ALA A 101 -2.61 13.71 11.19
N PHE A 102 -3.78 13.79 10.55
CA PHE A 102 -4.02 14.71 9.43
C PHE A 102 -4.02 16.19 9.85
N LYS A 103 -4.40 16.49 11.09
CA LYS A 103 -4.38 17.86 11.63
C LYS A 103 -2.97 18.34 11.90
N VAL A 104 -2.12 17.46 12.44
CA VAL A 104 -0.74 17.81 12.82
C VAL A 104 0.26 17.60 11.68
N ALA A 105 -0.10 16.81 10.65
CA ALA A 105 0.75 16.56 9.51
C ALA A 105 1.04 17.85 8.73
N THR A 106 2.30 18.08 8.45
CA THR A 106 2.78 19.17 7.60
C THR A 106 3.15 18.63 6.22
N LEU A 107 3.32 19.51 5.24
CA LEU A 107 3.80 19.11 3.89
C LEU A 107 5.13 18.34 3.96
N LYS A 108 5.97 18.67 4.96
CA LYS A 108 7.22 17.94 5.20
C LYS A 108 6.96 16.46 5.50
N HIS A 109 5.94 16.11 6.29
CA HIS A 109 5.60 14.72 6.60
C HIS A 109 5.16 13.94 5.36
N TYR A 110 4.36 14.55 4.49
CA TYR A 110 3.98 13.93 3.20
C TYR A 110 5.19 13.76 2.29
N GLY A 111 6.06 14.78 2.19
CA GLY A 111 7.30 14.70 1.40
C GLY A 111 8.26 13.64 1.91
N LEU A 112 8.45 13.54 3.22
CA LEU A 112 9.27 12.48 3.85
C LEU A 112 8.68 11.09 3.61
N PHE A 113 7.35 10.94 3.74
CA PHE A 113 6.68 9.67 3.43
C PHE A 113 6.98 9.25 1.99
N PHE A 114 6.82 10.16 1.02
CA PHE A 114 7.10 9.90 -0.38
C PHE A 114 8.57 9.51 -0.59
N LEU A 115 9.49 10.28 -0.03
CA LEU A 115 10.93 10.07 -0.17
C LEU A 115 11.37 8.72 0.38
N PHE A 116 10.96 8.36 1.60
CA PHE A 116 11.36 7.10 2.23
C PHE A 116 10.66 5.87 1.64
N ARG A 117 9.48 6.03 1.05
CA ARG A 117 8.73 4.94 0.43
C ARG A 117 9.23 4.61 -0.98
N SER A 118 9.74 5.60 -1.73
CA SER A 118 10.14 5.45 -3.13
C SER A 118 11.27 4.43 -3.36
N PRO A 119 12.35 4.37 -2.57
CA PRO A 119 13.38 3.36 -2.75
C PRO A 119 12.84 1.92 -2.62
N ALA A 120 11.89 1.69 -1.71
CA ALA A 120 11.28 0.38 -1.52
C ALA A 120 10.45 -0.04 -2.75
N LEU A 121 9.70 0.89 -3.35
CA LEU A 121 8.96 0.62 -4.59
C LEU A 121 9.91 0.33 -5.75
N LEU A 122 10.95 1.16 -5.94
CA LEU A 122 11.91 0.95 -7.03
C LEU A 122 12.67 -0.37 -6.88
N ALA A 123 13.06 -0.73 -5.65
CA ALA A 123 13.64 -2.03 -5.36
C ALA A 123 12.65 -3.17 -5.65
N ALA A 124 11.38 -3.01 -5.30
CA ALA A 124 10.34 -3.98 -5.64
C ALA A 124 10.20 -4.12 -7.17
N VAL A 125 10.13 -3.02 -7.93
CA VAL A 125 10.08 -3.07 -9.40
C VAL A 125 11.26 -3.87 -9.96
N LEU A 126 12.48 -3.63 -9.45
CA LEU A 126 13.67 -4.38 -9.88
C LEU A 126 13.54 -5.88 -9.57
N VAL A 127 13.17 -6.21 -8.33
CA VAL A 127 13.00 -7.62 -7.90
C VAL A 127 11.93 -8.32 -8.74
N TYR A 128 10.81 -7.67 -8.99
CA TYR A 128 9.73 -8.26 -9.80
C TYR A 128 10.14 -8.41 -11.28
N THR A 129 10.91 -7.45 -11.83
CA THR A 129 11.47 -7.59 -13.19
C THR A 129 12.35 -8.85 -13.30
N LEU A 130 13.17 -9.12 -12.28
CA LEU A 130 14.03 -10.32 -12.27
C LEU A 130 13.22 -11.59 -12.00
N ALA A 131 12.25 -11.52 -11.09
CA ALA A 131 11.42 -12.67 -10.72
C ALA A 131 10.54 -13.15 -11.89
N LEU A 132 9.98 -12.25 -12.70
CA LEU A 132 9.18 -12.61 -13.87
C LEU A 132 9.95 -13.43 -14.90
N ARG A 133 11.26 -13.17 -15.05
CA ARG A 133 12.13 -13.96 -15.95
C ARG A 133 12.20 -15.43 -15.54
N LEU A 134 12.09 -15.73 -14.23
CA LEU A 134 12.05 -17.13 -13.73
C LEU A 134 10.79 -17.88 -14.17
N PHE A 135 9.74 -17.14 -14.52
CA PHE A 135 8.48 -17.67 -15.05
C PHE A 135 8.40 -17.57 -16.60
N GLY A 136 9.53 -17.20 -17.25
CA GLY A 136 9.57 -17.09 -18.70
C GLY A 136 8.89 -15.82 -19.25
N VAL A 137 8.65 -14.82 -18.42
CA VAL A 137 8.00 -13.56 -18.82
C VAL A 137 9.00 -12.43 -18.80
N ASP A 138 9.26 -11.84 -19.95
CA ASP A 138 10.12 -10.66 -20.08
C ASP A 138 9.28 -9.39 -19.99
N ALA A 139 9.42 -8.69 -18.88
CA ALA A 139 8.82 -7.38 -18.67
C ALA A 139 9.92 -6.34 -18.43
N SER A 140 9.78 -5.17 -19.05
CA SER A 140 10.73 -4.09 -18.80
C SER A 140 10.53 -3.46 -17.42
N PHE A 141 11.61 -2.94 -16.83
CA PHE A 141 11.53 -2.20 -15.58
C PHE A 141 10.52 -1.04 -15.65
N LEU A 142 10.50 -0.33 -16.79
CA LEU A 142 9.61 0.82 -16.97
C LEU A 142 8.14 0.39 -17.07
N SER A 143 7.83 -0.71 -17.78
CA SER A 143 6.46 -1.24 -17.83
C SER A 143 5.99 -1.68 -16.45
N LEU A 144 6.85 -2.36 -15.68
CA LEU A 144 6.52 -2.76 -14.32
C LEU A 144 6.38 -1.58 -13.36
N LEU A 145 7.07 -0.47 -13.61
CA LEU A 145 6.87 0.75 -12.85
C LEU A 145 5.44 1.30 -13.03
N GLY A 146 4.82 1.07 -14.20
CA GLY A 146 3.41 1.39 -14.43
C GLY A 146 2.44 0.37 -13.80
N TYR A 147 2.76 -0.92 -13.89
CA TYR A 147 1.87 -1.99 -13.42
C TYR A 147 1.88 -2.18 -11.90
N LEU A 148 3.06 -2.20 -11.26
CA LEU A 148 3.19 -2.55 -9.85
C LEU A 148 2.42 -1.64 -8.89
N PRO A 149 2.39 -0.30 -9.05
CA PRO A 149 1.58 0.54 -8.18
C PRO A 149 0.10 0.15 -8.18
N ILE A 150 -0.45 -0.24 -9.34
CA ILE A 150 -1.85 -0.65 -9.49
C ILE A 150 -2.08 -2.03 -8.87
N ILE A 151 -1.15 -2.96 -9.06
CA ILE A 151 -1.20 -4.29 -8.44
C ILE A 151 -1.11 -4.18 -6.93
N PHE A 152 -0.26 -3.31 -6.39
CA PHE A 152 -0.16 -3.07 -4.95
C PHE A 152 -1.43 -2.42 -4.39
N PHE A 153 -2.05 -1.52 -5.13
CA PHE A 153 -3.35 -0.96 -4.77
C PHE A 153 -4.42 -2.06 -4.70
N ALA A 154 -4.48 -2.94 -5.71
CA ALA A 154 -5.40 -4.08 -5.71
C ALA A 154 -5.11 -5.10 -4.59
N ALA A 155 -3.83 -5.29 -4.25
CA ALA A 155 -3.44 -6.16 -3.14
C ALA A 155 -3.88 -5.62 -1.77
N ALA A 156 -4.14 -4.32 -1.66
CA ALA A 156 -4.69 -3.70 -0.46
C ALA A 156 -6.19 -3.98 -0.29
N VAL A 157 -6.89 -4.39 -1.35
CA VAL A 157 -8.31 -4.79 -1.26
C VAL A 157 -8.39 -6.13 -0.51
N PRO A 158 -9.20 -6.23 0.56
CA PRO A 158 -9.28 -7.43 1.39
C PRO A 158 -10.03 -8.56 0.68
N THR A 159 -9.37 -9.24 -0.22
CA THR A 159 -9.89 -10.44 -0.91
C THR A 159 -9.15 -11.69 -0.44
N PRO A 160 -9.82 -12.87 -0.39
CA PRO A 160 -9.16 -14.11 -0.05
C PRO A 160 -7.94 -14.36 -0.94
N MET A 161 -6.80 -14.72 -0.33
CA MET A 161 -5.53 -15.02 -1.01
C MET A 161 -5.06 -13.91 -1.98
N ARG A 162 -5.50 -12.65 -1.77
CA ARG A 162 -5.22 -11.51 -2.65
C ARG A 162 -5.66 -11.74 -4.10
N ALA A 163 -6.80 -12.41 -4.28
CA ALA A 163 -7.32 -12.78 -5.60
C ALA A 163 -7.37 -11.59 -6.58
N THR A 164 -7.77 -10.40 -6.12
CA THR A 164 -7.81 -9.19 -6.95
C THR A 164 -6.45 -8.86 -7.56
N ALA A 165 -5.37 -8.96 -6.79
CA ALA A 165 -4.02 -8.68 -7.29
C ALA A 165 -3.54 -9.78 -8.25
N ILE A 166 -3.87 -11.05 -7.98
CA ILE A 166 -3.55 -12.17 -8.88
C ILE A 166 -4.28 -12.00 -10.22
N THR A 167 -5.57 -11.65 -10.18
CA THR A 167 -6.36 -11.38 -11.38
C THR A 167 -5.77 -10.24 -12.20
N LEU A 168 -5.28 -9.17 -11.56
CA LEU A 168 -4.63 -8.08 -12.28
C LEU A 168 -3.33 -8.53 -12.97
N TRP A 169 -2.52 -9.39 -12.34
CA TRP A 169 -1.36 -9.96 -13.02
C TRP A 169 -1.75 -10.64 -14.34
N VAL A 170 -2.81 -11.44 -14.33
CA VAL A 170 -3.31 -12.13 -15.53
C VAL A 170 -3.81 -11.12 -16.59
N ILE A 171 -4.63 -10.15 -16.18
CA ILE A 171 -5.21 -9.15 -17.10
C ILE A 171 -4.13 -8.28 -17.77
N LEU A 172 -3.07 -7.95 -17.02
CA LEU A 172 -2.01 -7.07 -17.50
C LEU A 172 -1.01 -7.75 -18.44
N PHE A 173 -1.00 -9.08 -18.48
CA PHE A 173 -0.12 -9.89 -19.33
C PHE A 173 -0.93 -10.96 -20.07
N PRO A 174 -1.82 -10.59 -20.99
CA PRO A 174 -2.75 -11.53 -21.63
C PRO A 174 -2.06 -12.61 -22.47
N GLU A 175 -0.83 -12.37 -22.94
CA GLU A 175 -0.06 -13.36 -23.70
C GLU A 175 0.56 -14.45 -22.80
N ASN A 176 0.59 -14.24 -21.49
CA ASN A 176 1.25 -15.10 -20.50
C ASN A 176 0.32 -15.45 -19.32
N GLU A 177 -0.97 -15.60 -19.55
CA GLU A 177 -1.98 -15.78 -18.49
C GLU A 177 -1.64 -16.87 -17.47
N GLY A 178 -1.25 -18.04 -17.96
CA GLY A 178 -0.90 -19.20 -17.10
C GLY A 178 0.32 -18.92 -16.22
N GLN A 179 1.38 -18.35 -16.80
CA GLN A 179 2.61 -17.99 -16.07
C GLN A 179 2.32 -16.88 -15.05
N MET A 180 1.48 -15.91 -15.41
CA MET A 180 1.14 -14.79 -14.53
C MET A 180 0.19 -15.21 -13.41
N ALA A 181 -0.73 -16.12 -13.65
CA ALA A 181 -1.54 -16.74 -12.59
C ALA A 181 -0.65 -17.49 -11.58
N ALA A 182 0.28 -18.32 -12.08
CA ALA A 182 1.23 -19.05 -11.24
C ALA A 182 2.15 -18.10 -10.47
N PHE A 183 2.73 -17.09 -11.14
CA PHE A 183 3.58 -16.07 -10.52
C PHE A 183 2.83 -15.32 -9.43
N GLY A 184 1.66 -14.77 -9.73
CA GLY A 184 0.86 -14.02 -8.78
C GLY A 184 0.47 -14.86 -7.57
N PHE A 185 0.09 -16.12 -7.79
CA PHE A 185 -0.23 -17.06 -6.71
C PHE A 185 0.98 -17.33 -5.82
N VAL A 186 2.10 -17.71 -6.40
CA VAL A 186 3.34 -18.03 -5.66
C VAL A 186 3.83 -16.79 -4.89
N GLN A 187 3.94 -15.66 -5.56
CA GLN A 187 4.46 -14.43 -4.99
C GLN A 187 3.61 -13.92 -3.80
N HIS A 188 2.30 -13.83 -3.97
CA HIS A 188 1.43 -13.33 -2.90
C HIS A 188 1.35 -14.29 -1.72
N ASN A 189 1.31 -15.61 -1.96
CA ASN A 189 1.29 -16.60 -0.91
C ASN A 189 2.65 -16.74 -0.21
N PHE A 190 3.77 -16.60 -0.95
CA PHE A 190 5.10 -16.60 -0.36
C PHE A 190 5.24 -15.52 0.72
N PHE A 191 4.82 -14.29 0.44
CA PHE A 191 4.88 -13.22 1.43
C PHE A 191 3.97 -13.48 2.64
N ILE A 192 2.81 -14.08 2.43
CA ILE A 192 1.92 -14.48 3.53
C ILE A 192 2.60 -15.50 4.43
N LEU A 193 3.16 -16.56 3.84
CA LEU A 193 3.87 -17.62 4.59
C LEU A 193 5.13 -17.11 5.27
N PHE A 194 5.92 -16.29 4.58
CA PHE A 194 7.14 -15.69 5.15
C PHE A 194 6.83 -14.82 6.37
N ASN A 195 5.82 -13.96 6.27
CA ASN A 195 5.38 -13.15 7.41
C ASN A 195 4.82 -14.00 8.56
N ALA A 196 4.14 -15.12 8.24
CA ALA A 196 3.68 -16.07 9.26
C ALA A 196 4.85 -16.71 10.02
N LEU A 197 5.88 -17.15 9.30
CA LEU A 197 7.10 -17.73 9.89
C LEU A 197 7.81 -16.72 10.80
N ILE A 198 7.99 -15.49 10.35
CA ILE A 198 8.53 -14.42 11.21
C ILE A 198 7.66 -14.25 12.46
N GLY A 199 6.34 -14.22 12.31
CA GLY A 199 5.40 -14.12 13.43
C GLY A 199 5.56 -15.26 14.44
N VAL A 200 5.79 -16.49 13.98
CA VAL A 200 6.03 -17.66 14.86
C VAL A 200 7.35 -17.49 15.63
N VAL A 201 8.43 -17.07 14.96
CA VAL A 201 9.75 -16.86 15.60
C VAL A 201 9.66 -15.85 16.76
N PHE A 202 8.88 -14.77 16.58
CA PHE A 202 8.74 -13.73 17.59
C PHE A 202 7.57 -13.96 18.56
N TRP A 203 6.81 -15.04 18.42
CA TRP A 203 5.60 -15.31 19.19
C TRP A 203 5.84 -15.35 20.71
N THR A 204 6.87 -16.09 21.15
CA THR A 204 7.20 -16.23 22.57
C THR A 204 7.63 -14.92 23.21
N ARG A 205 8.40 -14.11 22.45
CA ARG A 205 8.82 -12.79 22.91
C ARG A 205 7.62 -11.85 23.06
N THR A 206 6.77 -11.81 22.05
CA THR A 206 5.54 -10.98 22.05
C THR A 206 4.60 -11.38 23.19
N GLN A 207 4.47 -12.68 23.48
CA GLN A 207 3.65 -13.15 24.61
C GLN A 207 4.21 -12.69 25.96
N ARG A 208 5.54 -12.75 26.13
CA ARG A 208 6.17 -12.25 27.36
C ARG A 208 5.98 -10.75 27.55
N GLU A 209 6.13 -9.98 26.47
CA GLU A 209 5.96 -8.52 26.49
C GLU A 209 4.50 -8.09 26.75
N LEU A 210 3.51 -8.84 26.25
CA LEU A 210 2.10 -8.48 26.38
C LEU A 210 1.43 -9.01 27.64
N PHE A 211 1.80 -10.20 28.11
CA PHE A 211 1.08 -10.92 29.15
C PHE A 211 1.95 -11.30 30.36
N GLY A 212 3.25 -10.97 30.36
CA GLY A 212 4.17 -11.24 31.47
C GLY A 212 4.40 -12.74 31.73
N ARG A 213 4.20 -13.60 30.73
CA ARG A 213 4.34 -15.06 30.82
C ARG A 213 5.61 -15.54 30.15
#